data_c085a222a1a4104dadd03083316779f6
#
_entry.id   c085a222a1a4104dadd03083316779f6
#
_cell.length_a   1.000
_cell.length_b   1.000
_cell.length_c   1.000
_cell.angle_alpha   90.00
_cell.angle_beta   90.00
_cell.angle_gamma   90.00
#
_symmetry.space_group_name_H-M   'P 1'
#
loop_
_entity.id
_entity.type
_entity.pdbx_description
1 polymer ?
#
loop_
_entity_poly.entity_id
_entity_poly.type
_entity_poly.pdbx_seq_one_letter_code
_entity_poly.pdbx_strand_id
1 'polypeptide(L)'
;VRIRDIHYPDTEKSIDLRLDSKAVRLDVYIEDDAGTVYNIEMQTTKGRDGELPRRTRYYQCMIDMDLLDKGVYYDDLRQTYIIFICTFDLFGRDERIYTFRHRCIELPELELGDGATKIFLNAKGLRGRVDRDLEDFLKFVDGQKAQSELAQEMEQEVERVKRQDEMRREYMTLYMEYQKQHRAGI
;
A
#
# COMPACT_ATOMS: atom_id res chain seq x y z
N VAL A 1 15.08 -3.53 -11.37
CA VAL A 1 14.52 -2.29 -10.78
C VAL A 1 15.33 -1.97 -9.54
N ARG A 2 15.92 -0.79 -9.46
CA ARG A 2 16.55 -0.28 -8.23
C ARG A 2 15.56 0.66 -7.57
N ILE A 3 15.28 0.44 -6.29
CA ILE A 3 14.46 1.33 -5.47
C ILE A 3 15.31 2.53 -5.06
N ARG A 4 14.84 3.73 -5.36
CA ARG A 4 15.53 4.98 -5.07
C ARG A 4 15.13 5.52 -3.70
N ASP A 5 13.85 5.44 -3.38
CA ASP A 5 13.32 5.99 -2.15
C ASP A 5 12.14 5.17 -1.65
N ILE A 6 12.05 4.95 -0.34
CA ILE A 6 10.94 4.25 0.32
C ILE A 6 10.47 5.09 1.49
N HIS A 7 9.21 5.52 1.44
CA HIS A 7 8.55 6.20 2.55
C HIS A 7 7.66 5.21 3.30
N TYR A 8 7.98 4.98 4.57
CA TYR A 8 7.23 4.10 5.48
C TYR A 8 6.17 4.86 6.28
N PRO A 9 5.22 4.15 6.94
CA PRO A 9 4.14 4.75 7.72
C PRO A 9 4.57 5.74 8.82
N ASP A 10 5.73 5.56 9.41
CA ASP A 10 6.27 6.49 10.44
C ASP A 10 6.81 7.79 9.84
N THR A 11 7.02 7.81 8.53
CA THR A 11 7.44 8.96 7.72
C THR A 11 6.46 9.19 6.57
N GLU A 12 5.17 8.91 6.80
CA GLU A 12 4.13 8.94 5.79
C GLU A 12 4.22 10.14 4.87
N LYS A 13 4.27 9.88 3.57
CA LYS A 13 4.09 10.93 2.58
C LYS A 13 2.64 11.40 2.64
N SER A 14 2.41 12.48 3.38
CA SER A 14 1.14 13.20 3.31
C SER A 14 1.16 14.08 2.07
N ILE A 15 0.22 13.84 1.17
CA ILE A 15 -0.06 14.74 0.07
C ILE A 15 -1.23 15.60 0.48
N ASP A 16 -0.95 16.87 0.78
CA ASP A 16 -1.96 17.86 1.16
C ASP A 16 -1.86 19.06 0.20
N LEU A 17 -2.83 19.17 -0.68
CA LEU A 17 -2.85 20.20 -1.73
C LEU A 17 -3.60 21.47 -1.31
N ARG A 18 -4.45 21.39 -0.28
CA ARG A 18 -5.23 22.53 0.24
C ARG A 18 -5.59 22.29 1.70
N LEU A 19 -5.69 23.37 2.46
CA LEU A 19 -6.09 23.35 3.89
C LEU A 19 -7.48 22.72 4.15
N ASP A 20 -8.35 22.65 3.14
CA ASP A 20 -9.71 22.15 3.18
C ASP A 20 -9.92 20.83 2.40
N SER A 21 -8.87 20.30 1.75
CA SER A 21 -8.93 19.03 1.05
C SER A 21 -8.76 17.85 2.01
N LYS A 22 -9.31 16.68 1.64
CA LYS A 22 -9.03 15.42 2.34
C LYS A 22 -7.59 15.01 2.03
N ALA A 23 -6.67 15.29 2.94
CA ALA A 23 -5.30 14.82 2.85
C ALA A 23 -5.25 13.31 2.61
N VAL A 24 -4.37 12.86 1.74
CA VAL A 24 -4.11 11.45 1.50
C VAL A 24 -2.87 11.04 2.27
N ARG A 25 -3.05 10.02 3.09
CA ARG A 25 -1.99 9.33 3.78
C ARG A 25 -1.75 8.02 3.04
N LEU A 26 -0.55 7.83 2.52
CA LEU A 26 -0.17 6.65 1.76
C LEU A 26 0.58 5.69 2.69
N ASP A 27 0.17 4.42 2.75
CA ASP A 27 0.77 3.44 3.67
C ASP A 27 2.25 3.20 3.30
N VAL A 28 2.53 2.92 2.04
CA VAL A 28 3.90 2.80 1.53
C VAL A 28 4.00 3.48 0.17
N TYR A 29 4.91 4.43 0.05
CA TYR A 29 5.20 5.12 -1.19
C TYR A 29 6.64 4.81 -1.61
N ILE A 30 6.82 4.31 -2.82
CA ILE A 30 8.13 3.92 -3.37
C ILE A 30 8.34 4.65 -4.69
N GLU A 31 9.55 5.17 -4.87
CA GLU A 31 10.02 5.68 -6.14
C GLU A 31 11.25 4.88 -6.58
N ASP A 32 11.26 4.37 -7.81
CA ASP A 32 12.41 3.68 -8.36
C ASP A 32 13.36 4.65 -9.11
N ASP A 33 14.50 4.14 -9.56
CA ASP A 33 15.52 4.91 -10.28
C ASP A 33 15.10 5.34 -11.70
N ALA A 34 14.05 4.74 -12.25
CA ALA A 34 13.39 5.16 -13.48
C ALA A 34 12.31 6.24 -13.24
N GLY A 35 12.06 6.59 -12.00
CA GLY A 35 11.02 7.54 -11.60
C GLY A 35 9.62 6.95 -11.56
N THR A 36 9.47 5.64 -11.62
CA THR A 36 8.17 4.96 -11.45
C THR A 36 7.71 5.07 -10.00
N VAL A 37 6.45 5.39 -9.82
CA VAL A 37 5.84 5.53 -8.50
C VAL A 37 5.00 4.30 -8.17
N TYR A 38 5.20 3.76 -6.97
CA TYR A 38 4.41 2.66 -6.42
C TYR A 38 3.78 3.12 -5.11
N ASN A 39 2.45 3.09 -5.05
CA ASN A 39 1.70 3.22 -3.81
C ASN A 39 1.15 1.86 -3.42
N ILE A 40 1.51 1.37 -2.24
CA ILE A 40 1.09 0.05 -1.74
C ILE A 40 0.28 0.24 -0.47
N GLU A 41 -0.91 -0.37 -0.45
CA GLU A 41 -1.89 -0.26 0.63
C GLU A 41 -2.35 -1.65 1.09
N MET A 42 -2.39 -1.89 2.40
CA MET A 42 -2.98 -3.09 2.97
C MET A 42 -4.47 -2.84 3.29
N GLN A 43 -5.34 -3.75 2.86
CA GLN A 43 -6.77 -3.68 3.15
C GLN A 43 -7.28 -4.97 3.79
N THR A 44 -7.74 -4.88 5.01
CA THR A 44 -8.30 -6.01 5.77
C THR A 44 -9.83 -6.06 5.76
N THR A 45 -10.48 -4.98 5.30
CA THR A 45 -11.93 -4.87 5.22
C THR A 45 -12.37 -4.35 3.86
N LYS A 46 -13.46 -4.88 3.34
CA LYS A 46 -13.98 -4.53 2.02
C LYS A 46 -14.49 -3.08 1.92
N GLY A 47 -14.85 -2.49 3.07
CA GLY A 47 -15.45 -1.16 3.09
C GLY A 47 -16.83 -1.12 2.42
N ARG A 48 -17.25 0.08 1.98
CA ARG A 48 -18.48 0.27 1.22
C ARG A 48 -18.29 -0.16 -0.24
N ASP A 49 -19.38 -0.59 -0.89
CA ASP A 49 -19.34 -1.02 -2.29
C ASP A 49 -18.79 0.08 -3.20
N GLY A 50 -17.80 -0.30 -4.02
CA GLY A 50 -17.11 0.59 -4.95
C GLY A 50 -16.18 1.63 -4.29
N GLU A 51 -15.94 1.56 -2.99
CA GLU A 51 -15.06 2.52 -2.30
C GLU A 51 -13.61 2.38 -2.75
N LEU A 52 -13.05 1.15 -2.71
CA LEU A 52 -11.64 0.94 -3.07
C LEU A 52 -11.31 1.32 -4.52
N PRO A 53 -12.11 0.96 -5.54
CA PRO A 53 -11.88 1.45 -6.90
C PRO A 53 -11.91 2.98 -7.03
N ARG A 54 -12.78 3.66 -6.25
CA ARG A 54 -12.82 5.13 -6.26
C ARG A 54 -11.63 5.74 -5.52
N ARG A 55 -11.13 5.08 -4.47
CA ARG A 55 -9.90 5.48 -3.77
C ARG A 55 -8.70 5.44 -4.70
N THR A 56 -8.54 4.41 -5.55
CA THR A 56 -7.43 4.34 -6.50
C THR A 56 -7.43 5.54 -7.45
N ARG A 57 -8.62 5.99 -7.91
CA ARG A 57 -8.73 7.18 -8.76
C ARG A 57 -8.32 8.45 -8.02
N TYR A 58 -8.74 8.58 -6.76
CA TYR A 58 -8.38 9.73 -5.94
C TYR A 58 -6.88 9.76 -5.63
N TYR A 59 -6.29 8.63 -5.27
CA TYR A 59 -4.86 8.53 -5.02
C TYR A 59 -4.03 8.86 -6.25
N GLN A 60 -4.45 8.38 -7.43
CA GLN A 60 -3.81 8.74 -8.70
C GLN A 60 -3.79 10.25 -8.90
N CYS A 61 -4.95 10.90 -8.75
CA CYS A 61 -5.06 12.34 -8.88
C CYS A 61 -4.13 13.10 -7.92
N MET A 62 -4.07 12.68 -6.67
CA MET A 62 -3.23 13.33 -5.66
C MET A 62 -1.74 13.15 -5.95
N ILE A 63 -1.31 11.97 -6.38
CA ILE A 63 0.08 11.70 -6.77
C ILE A 63 0.45 12.55 -8.00
N ASP A 64 -0.40 12.60 -9.02
CA ASP A 64 -0.17 13.37 -10.24
C ASP A 64 -0.07 14.87 -9.95
N MET A 65 -0.94 15.38 -9.07
CA MET A 65 -0.89 16.79 -8.65
C MET A 65 0.36 17.15 -7.85
N ASP A 66 0.81 16.27 -6.94
CA ASP A 66 2.07 16.46 -6.20
C ASP A 66 3.29 16.53 -7.14
N LEU A 67 3.24 15.80 -8.24
CA LEU A 67 4.26 15.86 -9.28
C LEU A 67 4.18 17.16 -10.10
N LEU A 68 2.96 17.60 -10.48
CA LEU A 68 2.74 18.81 -11.29
C LEU A 68 3.01 20.11 -10.52
N ASP A 69 2.78 20.16 -9.20
CA ASP A 69 3.08 21.34 -8.37
C ASP A 69 4.57 21.73 -8.42
N LYS A 70 5.43 20.86 -8.92
CA LYS A 70 6.86 21.14 -9.12
C LYS A 70 7.18 21.76 -10.47
N GLY A 71 6.17 22.20 -11.24
CA GLY A 71 6.32 22.92 -12.52
C GLY A 71 6.77 22.05 -13.69
N VAL A 72 6.39 20.79 -13.69
CA VAL A 72 6.63 19.82 -14.75
C VAL A 72 5.55 19.86 -15.83
N TYR A 73 5.87 19.39 -17.03
CA TYR A 73 4.93 19.24 -18.14
C TYR A 73 4.14 17.93 -17.99
N TYR A 74 3.00 17.79 -18.72
CA TYR A 74 2.18 16.56 -18.65
C TYR A 74 2.90 15.30 -19.11
N ASP A 75 3.88 15.42 -20.02
CA ASP A 75 4.76 14.33 -20.47
C ASP A 75 5.81 13.93 -19.45
N ASP A 76 6.01 14.72 -18.38
CA ASP A 76 6.83 14.37 -17.24
C ASP A 76 6.05 13.56 -16.18
N LEU A 77 4.72 13.37 -16.35
CA LEU A 77 3.95 12.48 -15.47
C LEU A 77 4.50 11.06 -15.54
N ARG A 78 4.76 10.49 -14.38
CA ARG A 78 5.46 9.23 -14.23
C ARG A 78 4.52 8.04 -14.34
N GLN A 79 5.08 6.90 -14.69
CA GLN A 79 4.37 5.64 -14.53
C GLN A 79 4.02 5.42 -13.06
N THR A 80 2.74 5.13 -12.79
CA THR A 80 2.23 4.97 -11.43
C THR A 80 1.52 3.64 -11.26
N TYR A 81 1.86 2.93 -10.20
CA TYR A 81 1.20 1.71 -9.77
C TYR A 81 0.53 1.93 -8.42
N ILE A 82 -0.79 1.82 -8.37
CA ILE A 82 -1.56 1.81 -7.12
C ILE A 82 -1.93 0.36 -6.83
N ILE A 83 -1.37 -0.18 -5.75
CA ILE A 83 -1.44 -1.59 -5.39
C ILE A 83 -2.19 -1.74 -4.07
N PHE A 84 -3.32 -2.43 -4.09
CA PHE A 84 -4.03 -2.84 -2.89
C PHE A 84 -3.79 -4.32 -2.62
N ILE A 85 -3.30 -4.65 -1.44
CA ILE A 85 -3.17 -6.01 -0.94
C ILE A 85 -4.39 -6.28 -0.06
N CYS A 86 -5.28 -7.17 -0.52
CA CYS A 86 -6.57 -7.42 0.13
C CYS A 86 -6.59 -8.81 0.78
N THR A 87 -7.03 -8.89 2.04
CA THR A 87 -7.31 -10.18 2.71
C THR A 87 -8.68 -10.76 2.35
N PHE A 88 -9.29 -10.25 1.29
CA PHE A 88 -10.61 -10.65 0.77
C PHE A 88 -10.64 -10.48 -0.75
N ASP A 89 -11.54 -11.21 -1.42
CA ASP A 89 -11.77 -11.01 -2.86
C ASP A 89 -12.74 -9.85 -3.10
N LEU A 90 -12.19 -8.72 -3.59
CA LEU A 90 -12.97 -7.52 -3.86
C LEU A 90 -13.97 -7.71 -5.00
N PHE A 91 -13.59 -8.47 -6.03
CA PHE A 91 -14.37 -8.62 -7.28
C PHE A 91 -15.14 -9.94 -7.37
N GLY A 92 -14.86 -10.90 -6.49
CA GLY A 92 -15.56 -12.19 -6.43
C GLY A 92 -15.32 -13.06 -7.65
N ARG A 93 -14.13 -13.02 -8.26
CA ARG A 93 -13.74 -13.82 -9.43
C ARG A 93 -12.63 -14.81 -9.14
N ASP A 94 -12.19 -14.86 -7.90
CA ASP A 94 -11.19 -15.81 -7.37
C ASP A 94 -9.79 -15.70 -8.02
N GLU A 95 -9.51 -14.59 -8.70
CA GLU A 95 -8.17 -14.33 -9.23
C GLU A 95 -7.22 -13.84 -8.13
N ARG A 96 -5.95 -14.24 -8.20
CA ARG A 96 -4.89 -13.77 -7.29
C ARG A 96 -4.50 -12.32 -7.54
N ILE A 97 -4.60 -11.90 -8.80
CA ILE A 97 -4.27 -10.54 -9.24
C ILE A 97 -5.37 -10.02 -10.15
N TYR A 98 -5.80 -8.79 -9.89
CA TYR A 98 -6.62 -8.02 -10.80
C TYR A 98 -5.85 -6.78 -11.21
N THR A 99 -5.50 -6.68 -12.49
CA THR A 99 -4.79 -5.53 -13.05
C THR A 99 -5.72 -4.73 -13.95
N PHE A 100 -5.80 -3.43 -13.69
CA PHE A 100 -6.63 -2.50 -14.45
C PHE A 100 -5.77 -1.42 -15.11
N ARG A 101 -6.01 -1.24 -16.41
CA ARG A 101 -5.46 -0.16 -17.24
C ARG A 101 -6.56 0.41 -18.10
N HIS A 102 -6.38 1.63 -18.59
CA HIS A 102 -7.33 2.23 -19.50
C HIS A 102 -7.16 1.64 -20.91
N ARG A 103 -8.27 1.16 -21.48
CA ARG A 103 -8.32 0.56 -22.82
C ARG A 103 -9.46 1.16 -23.62
N CYS A 104 -9.29 1.20 -24.94
CA CYS A 104 -10.34 1.58 -25.86
C CYS A 104 -11.46 0.55 -25.81
N ILE A 105 -12.73 1.02 -25.69
CA ILE A 105 -13.89 0.12 -25.64
C ILE A 105 -14.11 -0.53 -27.01
N GLU A 106 -13.92 0.24 -28.09
CA GLU A 106 -14.12 -0.20 -29.46
C GLU A 106 -13.00 -1.13 -29.96
N LEU A 107 -11.78 -0.99 -29.39
CA LEU A 107 -10.60 -1.78 -29.71
C LEU A 107 -9.93 -2.21 -28.39
N PRO A 108 -10.37 -3.31 -27.75
CA PRO A 108 -9.92 -3.69 -26.40
C PRO A 108 -8.43 -4.03 -26.29
N GLU A 109 -7.75 -4.31 -27.39
CA GLU A 109 -6.29 -4.51 -27.48
C GLU A 109 -5.50 -3.19 -27.42
N LEU A 110 -6.16 -2.04 -27.69
CA LEU A 110 -5.54 -0.73 -27.65
C LEU A 110 -5.55 -0.15 -26.24
N GLU A 111 -4.38 -0.04 -25.63
CA GLU A 111 -4.22 0.65 -24.35
C GLU A 111 -4.10 2.16 -24.57
N LEU A 112 -4.67 2.97 -23.64
CA LEU A 112 -4.54 4.43 -23.66
C LEU A 112 -3.09 4.89 -23.48
N GLY A 113 -2.30 4.10 -22.72
CA GLY A 113 -0.88 4.39 -22.48
C GLY A 113 -0.62 5.59 -21.58
N ASP A 114 -1.56 5.89 -20.68
CA ASP A 114 -1.49 7.03 -19.75
C ASP A 114 -0.56 6.79 -18.54
N GLY A 115 0.12 5.65 -18.48
CA GLY A 115 1.04 5.32 -17.40
C GLY A 115 0.38 4.96 -16.06
N ALA A 116 -0.96 4.95 -15.97
CA ALA A 116 -1.68 4.68 -14.74
C ALA A 116 -2.15 3.22 -14.64
N THR A 117 -1.62 2.46 -13.68
CA THR A 117 -2.00 1.05 -13.45
C THR A 117 -2.54 0.87 -12.03
N LYS A 118 -3.64 0.14 -11.88
CA LYS A 118 -4.21 -0.25 -10.59
C LYS A 118 -4.12 -1.76 -10.45
N ILE A 119 -3.62 -2.24 -9.32
CA ILE A 119 -3.46 -3.66 -9.03
C ILE A 119 -4.15 -3.98 -7.71
N PHE A 120 -4.97 -5.02 -7.72
CA PHE A 120 -5.52 -5.60 -6.51
C PHE A 120 -4.98 -7.02 -6.36
N LEU A 121 -4.19 -7.23 -5.33
CA LEU A 121 -3.70 -8.54 -4.92
C LEU A 121 -4.73 -9.15 -3.95
N ASN A 122 -5.17 -10.37 -4.24
CA ASN A 122 -6.18 -11.07 -3.47
C ASN A 122 -5.55 -12.25 -2.73
N ALA A 123 -5.37 -12.12 -1.42
CA ALA A 123 -4.80 -13.19 -0.59
C ALA A 123 -5.66 -14.47 -0.53
N LYS A 124 -6.96 -14.37 -0.88
CA LYS A 124 -7.90 -15.50 -0.96
C LYS A 124 -7.96 -16.13 -2.34
N GLY A 125 -7.33 -15.52 -3.37
CA GLY A 125 -7.42 -15.97 -4.75
C GLY A 125 -6.77 -17.32 -4.99
N LEU A 126 -7.42 -18.17 -5.76
CA LEU A 126 -6.94 -19.50 -6.13
C LEU A 126 -6.61 -19.60 -7.63
N ARG A 127 -7.08 -18.65 -8.44
CA ARG A 127 -6.94 -18.62 -9.89
C ARG A 127 -5.81 -17.69 -10.33
N GLY A 128 -5.44 -17.85 -11.59
CA GLY A 128 -4.34 -17.09 -12.18
C GLY A 128 -2.95 -17.64 -11.80
N ARG A 129 -2.01 -17.54 -12.74
CA ARG A 129 -0.62 -17.91 -12.49
C ARG A 129 0.13 -16.70 -11.96
N VAL A 130 0.84 -16.91 -10.86
CA VAL A 130 1.78 -15.95 -10.27
C VAL A 130 3.10 -16.69 -10.05
N ASP A 131 4.20 -15.96 -9.86
CA ASP A 131 5.43 -16.58 -9.42
C ASP A 131 5.28 -17.14 -7.99
N ARG A 132 6.22 -18.01 -7.62
CA ARG A 132 6.16 -18.72 -6.35
C ARG A 132 6.27 -17.77 -5.14
N ASP A 133 7.08 -16.74 -5.25
CA ASP A 133 7.30 -15.80 -4.14
C ASP A 133 6.04 -14.99 -3.88
N LEU A 134 5.36 -14.51 -4.93
CA LEU A 134 4.10 -13.80 -4.79
C LEU A 134 2.98 -14.72 -4.29
N GLU A 135 2.92 -15.99 -4.75
CA GLU A 135 1.95 -16.94 -4.24
C GLU A 135 2.12 -17.18 -2.74
N ASP A 136 3.37 -17.39 -2.30
CA ASP A 136 3.67 -17.62 -0.90
C ASP A 136 3.47 -16.38 -0.03
N PHE A 137 3.80 -15.20 -0.57
CA PHE A 137 3.48 -13.93 0.06
C PHE A 137 1.96 -13.76 0.28
N LEU A 138 1.15 -14.06 -0.73
CA LEU A 138 -0.32 -13.98 -0.58
C LEU A 138 -0.86 -14.97 0.45
N LYS A 139 -0.29 -16.19 0.53
CA LYS A 139 -0.60 -17.16 1.58
C LYS A 139 -0.22 -16.64 2.96
N PHE A 140 0.96 -16.03 3.09
CA PHE A 140 1.39 -15.40 4.33
C PHE A 140 0.45 -14.27 4.76
N VAL A 141 0.03 -13.41 3.83
CA VAL A 141 -0.98 -12.36 4.08
C VAL A 141 -2.33 -12.95 4.52
N ASP A 142 -2.70 -14.13 4.02
CA ASP A 142 -3.90 -14.87 4.45
C ASP A 142 -3.74 -15.59 5.80
N GLY A 143 -2.62 -15.41 6.49
CA GLY A 143 -2.34 -15.99 7.79
C GLY A 143 -1.78 -17.42 7.76
N GLN A 144 -1.36 -17.89 6.59
CA GLN A 144 -0.67 -19.18 6.47
C GLN A 144 0.82 -19.01 6.81
N LYS A 145 1.47 -20.12 7.16
CA LYS A 145 2.89 -20.12 7.49
C LYS A 145 3.74 -19.80 6.26
N ALA A 146 4.69 -18.90 6.40
CA ALA A 146 5.66 -18.54 5.37
C ALA A 146 6.51 -19.76 4.94
N GLN A 147 6.68 -19.96 3.63
CA GLN A 147 7.44 -21.10 3.07
C GLN A 147 8.64 -20.64 2.23
N SER A 148 8.50 -19.54 1.48
CA SER A 148 9.62 -18.95 0.73
C SER A 148 10.56 -18.17 1.65
N GLU A 149 11.81 -18.01 1.21
CA GLU A 149 12.81 -17.20 1.91
C GLU A 149 12.31 -15.77 2.16
N LEU A 150 11.76 -15.14 1.12
CA LEU A 150 11.16 -13.79 1.19
C LEU A 150 10.05 -13.71 2.26
N ALA A 151 9.10 -14.65 2.24
CA ALA A 151 8.00 -14.64 3.19
C ALA A 151 8.48 -14.92 4.63
N GLN A 152 9.51 -15.75 4.81
CA GLN A 152 10.13 -15.98 6.11
C GLN A 152 10.87 -14.75 6.65
N GLU A 153 11.58 -14.02 5.79
CA GLU A 153 12.21 -12.74 6.15
C GLU A 153 11.15 -11.72 6.58
N MET A 154 10.05 -11.63 5.84
CA MET A 154 8.91 -10.77 6.19
C MET A 154 8.26 -11.18 7.52
N GLU A 155 8.05 -12.48 7.76
CA GLU A 155 7.52 -12.99 9.02
C GLU A 155 8.41 -12.61 10.21
N GLN A 156 9.74 -12.79 10.08
CA GLN A 156 10.70 -12.39 11.10
C GLN A 156 10.67 -10.89 11.38
N GLU A 157 10.55 -10.07 10.34
CA GLU A 157 10.49 -8.62 10.47
C GLU A 157 9.18 -8.17 11.13
N VAL A 158 8.06 -8.77 10.77
CA VAL A 158 6.76 -8.54 11.43
C VAL A 158 6.83 -8.90 12.92
N GLU A 159 7.44 -10.04 13.28
CA GLU A 159 7.63 -10.42 14.67
C GLU A 159 8.56 -9.46 15.43
N ARG A 160 9.61 -8.97 14.76
CA ARG A 160 10.52 -7.98 15.35
C ARG A 160 9.78 -6.68 15.69
N VAL A 161 8.98 -6.17 14.75
CA VAL A 161 8.18 -4.94 14.93
C VAL A 161 7.14 -5.14 16.04
N LYS A 162 6.43 -6.27 16.07
CA LYS A 162 5.47 -6.58 17.14
C LYS A 162 6.12 -6.57 18.53
N ARG A 163 7.29 -7.20 18.67
CA ARG A 163 8.05 -7.19 19.94
C ARG A 163 8.47 -5.78 20.36
N GLN A 164 8.88 -4.95 19.41
CA GLN A 164 9.22 -3.55 19.71
C GLN A 164 8.01 -2.75 20.17
N ASP A 165 6.85 -2.94 19.56
CA ASP A 165 5.61 -2.28 19.94
C ASP A 165 5.11 -2.74 21.32
N GLU A 166 5.24 -4.02 21.64
CA GLU A 166 4.91 -4.55 22.96
C GLU A 166 5.82 -3.94 24.02
N MET A 167 7.14 -3.93 23.83
CA MET A 167 8.09 -3.29 24.76
C MET A 167 7.81 -1.78 24.91
N ARG A 168 7.44 -1.10 23.83
CA ARG A 168 7.11 0.33 23.87
C ARG A 168 5.83 0.58 24.69
N ARG A 169 4.82 -0.27 24.55
CA ARG A 169 3.57 -0.19 25.35
C ARG A 169 3.84 -0.46 26.83
N GLU A 170 4.64 -1.48 27.14
CA GLU A 170 5.04 -1.78 28.52
C GLU A 170 5.80 -0.62 29.15
N TYR A 171 6.78 -0.05 28.43
CA TYR A 171 7.52 1.12 28.88
C TYR A 171 6.61 2.32 29.14
N MET A 172 5.67 2.61 28.24
CA MET A 172 4.71 3.70 28.38
C MET A 172 3.79 3.48 29.60
N THR A 173 3.37 2.25 29.85
CA THR A 173 2.54 1.88 31.00
C THR A 173 3.30 2.10 32.31
N LEU A 174 4.54 1.58 32.40
CA LEU A 174 5.42 1.78 33.57
C LEU A 174 5.72 3.26 33.82
N TYR A 175 5.98 4.03 32.75
CA TYR A 175 6.21 5.47 32.84
C TYR A 175 4.98 6.21 33.36
N MET A 176 3.78 5.85 32.91
CA MET A 176 2.53 6.44 33.39
C MET A 176 2.25 6.09 34.85
N GLU A 177 2.54 4.86 35.27
CA GLU A 177 2.43 4.44 36.69
C GLU A 177 3.42 5.18 37.58
N TYR A 178 4.69 5.31 37.15
CA TYR A 178 5.71 6.08 37.84
C TYR A 178 5.28 7.56 38.02
N GLN A 179 4.76 8.18 36.98
CA GLN A 179 4.25 9.56 37.04
C GLN A 179 3.04 9.70 38.00
N LYS A 180 2.14 8.71 38.04
CA LYS A 180 1.03 8.69 38.99
C LYS A 180 1.52 8.59 40.45
N GLN A 181 2.47 7.71 40.73
CA GLN A 181 3.06 7.55 42.07
C GLN A 181 3.80 8.82 42.52
N HIS A 182 4.54 9.47 41.62
CA HIS A 182 5.24 10.73 41.89
C HIS A 182 4.29 11.89 42.16
N ARG A 183 3.09 11.90 41.53
CA ARG A 183 2.06 12.92 41.78
C ARG A 183 1.26 12.65 43.04
N ALA A 184 1.19 11.40 43.48
CA ALA A 184 0.45 11.01 44.68
C ALA A 184 1.31 11.01 45.96
N GLY A 185 2.63 11.09 45.83
CA GLY A 185 3.60 11.01 46.92
C GLY A 185 4.22 12.34 47.37
N ILE A 186 3.60 13.46 46.96
CA ILE A 186 4.02 14.80 47.38
C ILE A 186 3.02 15.38 48.37
#